data_e2c6a2ea0cbb7c0acc78c5c43b3087f8
#
_entry.id   e2c6a2ea0cbb7c0acc78c5c43b3087f8
#
_cell.length_a   1.000
_cell.length_b   1.000
_cell.length_c   1.000
_cell.angle_alpha   90.00
_cell.angle_beta   90.00
_cell.angle_gamma   90.00
#
_symmetry.space_group_name_H-M   'P 1'
#
loop_
_entity.id
_entity.type
_entity.pdbx_description
1 polymer ?
#
loop_
_entity_poly.entity_id
_entity_poly.type
_entity_poly.pdbx_seq_one_letter_code
_entity_poly.pdbx_strand_id
1 'polypeptide(L)'
;MRLIEKITFCIVSLLMFGSVGKVEAQSVAVRNNLLYDATLTPNLGVDLKVDSLWTLGAVVGFNAWDVDKQKNEKWRHLLVEPNVRRWLNDGVFKKSYLEGDLIYSHFNVGNTTIPFSLYDAVKEKRLQGDLFALGGKYGYSWILARHWRVEVEAGIAVGYAWFKEYECPTCGMKLGEGDRIFLLPQLGINVVYIIN
;
A
#
# COMPACT_ATOMS: atom_id res chain seq x y z
N MET A 1 -30.20 5.60 -6.59
CA MET A 1 -29.11 6.61 -6.56
C MET A 1 -28.04 6.17 -7.57
N ARG A 2 -27.82 6.93 -8.62
CA ARG A 2 -26.91 6.56 -9.72
C ARG A 2 -25.46 6.60 -9.21
N LEU A 3 -24.59 5.78 -9.77
CA LEU A 3 -23.15 5.70 -9.41
C LEU A 3 -22.48 7.09 -9.43
N ILE A 4 -22.87 7.91 -10.41
CA ILE A 4 -22.40 9.29 -10.57
C ILE A 4 -22.72 10.17 -9.34
N GLU A 5 -23.92 10.05 -8.76
CA GLU A 5 -24.31 10.82 -7.57
C GLU A 5 -23.49 10.43 -6.34
N LYS A 6 -23.15 9.15 -6.19
CA LYS A 6 -22.26 8.68 -5.09
C LYS A 6 -20.83 9.21 -5.26
N ILE A 7 -20.31 9.17 -6.48
CA ILE A 7 -18.97 9.70 -6.79
C ILE A 7 -18.92 11.21 -6.57
N THR A 8 -19.93 11.95 -7.05
CA THR A 8 -20.04 13.41 -6.84
C THR A 8 -20.15 13.74 -5.37
N PHE A 9 -20.95 12.99 -4.59
CA PHE A 9 -21.06 13.20 -3.14
C PHE A 9 -19.73 12.96 -2.42
N CYS A 10 -18.98 11.90 -2.78
CA CYS A 10 -17.65 11.65 -2.21
C CYS A 10 -16.65 12.75 -2.56
N ILE A 11 -16.65 13.24 -3.81
CA ILE A 11 -15.76 14.33 -4.24
C ILE A 11 -16.11 15.64 -3.52
N VAL A 12 -17.39 15.98 -3.41
CA VAL A 12 -17.86 17.18 -2.67
C VAL A 12 -17.53 17.08 -1.19
N SER A 13 -17.71 15.91 -0.57
CA SER A 13 -17.31 15.69 0.83
C SER A 13 -15.79 15.86 1.01
N LEU A 14 -14.98 15.34 0.11
CA LEU A 14 -13.52 15.50 0.16
C LEU A 14 -13.11 16.99 0.03
N LEU A 15 -13.79 17.75 -0.83
CA LEU A 15 -13.55 19.18 -1.02
C LEU A 15 -14.00 20.02 0.18
N MET A 16 -15.05 19.62 0.88
CA MET A 16 -15.54 20.31 2.09
C MET A 16 -14.60 20.15 3.28
N PHE A 17 -13.89 19.02 3.40
CA PHE A 17 -12.86 18.82 4.44
C PHE A 17 -11.57 19.63 4.17
N GLY A 18 -11.36 20.10 2.95
CA GLY A 18 -10.19 20.92 2.55
C GLY A 18 -10.23 22.39 3.02
N SER A 19 -11.29 22.87 3.65
CA SER A 19 -11.47 24.30 3.93
C SER A 19 -11.32 24.72 5.41
N VAL A 20 -10.80 23.86 6.29
CA VAL A 20 -10.64 24.18 7.71
C VAL A 20 -9.16 24.22 8.08
N GLY A 21 -8.59 25.42 8.07
CA GLY A 21 -7.30 25.68 8.69
C GLY A 21 -6.48 26.73 7.93
N LYS A 22 -5.88 27.66 8.65
CA LYS A 22 -4.83 28.54 8.12
C LYS A 22 -3.75 27.67 7.50
N VAL A 23 -3.57 27.79 6.18
CA VAL A 23 -2.50 27.14 5.43
C VAL A 23 -1.18 27.84 5.82
N GLU A 24 -0.59 27.47 6.94
CA GLU A 24 0.85 27.51 7.06
C GLU A 24 1.39 26.59 5.97
N ALA A 25 2.47 26.99 5.28
CA ALA A 25 3.02 26.26 4.15
C ALA A 25 3.07 24.75 4.46
N GLN A 26 2.08 24.00 3.95
CA GLN A 26 1.98 22.56 4.20
C GLN A 26 3.10 21.90 3.43
N SER A 27 4.08 21.36 4.13
CA SER A 27 5.10 20.55 3.50
C SER A 27 4.46 19.25 2.99
N VAL A 28 4.60 19.03 1.71
CA VAL A 28 4.15 17.82 1.00
C VAL A 28 5.37 16.98 0.70
N ALA A 29 5.31 15.70 0.93
CA ALA A 29 6.33 14.77 0.49
C ALA A 29 5.75 13.76 -0.49
N VAL A 30 6.54 13.40 -1.49
CA VAL A 30 6.25 12.30 -2.42
C VAL A 30 7.26 11.20 -2.13
N ARG A 31 6.78 9.97 -2.03
CA ARG A 31 7.63 8.81 -1.75
C ARG A 31 7.41 7.66 -2.73
N ASN A 32 8.45 6.88 -2.92
CA ASN A 32 8.43 5.64 -3.69
C ASN A 32 9.12 4.55 -2.87
N ASN A 33 8.50 3.39 -2.75
CA ASN A 33 9.05 2.24 -2.06
C ASN A 33 9.80 1.34 -3.06
N LEU A 34 11.12 1.30 -2.95
CA LEU A 34 11.99 0.52 -3.83
C LEU A 34 11.79 -1.00 -3.70
N LEU A 35 11.32 -1.50 -2.55
CA LEU A 35 11.02 -2.92 -2.39
C LEU A 35 9.78 -3.32 -3.19
N TYR A 36 8.79 -2.44 -3.29
CA TYR A 36 7.64 -2.67 -4.16
C TYR A 36 8.06 -2.68 -5.63
N ASP A 37 8.92 -1.76 -6.05
CA ASP A 37 9.46 -1.75 -7.42
C ASP A 37 10.25 -3.02 -7.74
N ALA A 38 11.04 -3.53 -6.78
CA ALA A 38 11.77 -4.79 -6.91
C ALA A 38 10.83 -6.00 -7.09
N THR A 39 9.59 -5.92 -6.62
CA THR A 39 8.53 -6.92 -6.87
C THR A 39 7.65 -6.57 -8.07
N LEU A 40 8.14 -5.74 -8.98
CA LEU A 40 7.42 -5.28 -10.18
C LEU A 40 6.10 -4.56 -9.84
N THR A 41 6.05 -3.86 -8.71
CA THR A 41 4.91 -3.08 -8.26
C THR A 41 5.26 -1.59 -8.21
N PRO A 42 5.23 -0.87 -9.33
CA PRO A 42 5.35 0.58 -9.33
C PRO A 42 4.37 1.18 -8.33
N ASN A 43 4.87 2.12 -7.55
CA ASN A 43 4.11 2.70 -6.46
C ASN A 43 4.43 4.19 -6.29
N LEU A 44 3.49 4.91 -5.74
CA LEU A 44 3.64 6.31 -5.40
C LEU A 44 2.90 6.60 -4.12
N GLY A 45 3.58 7.22 -3.18
CA GLY A 45 3.01 7.74 -1.95
C GLY A 45 3.04 9.25 -1.91
N VAL A 46 2.06 9.83 -1.23
CA VAL A 46 2.01 11.27 -0.91
C VAL A 46 1.73 11.41 0.57
N ASP A 47 2.53 12.23 1.25
CA ASP A 47 2.38 12.55 2.66
C ASP A 47 2.21 14.06 2.85
N LEU A 48 1.22 14.45 3.61
CA LEU A 48 0.90 15.83 3.94
C LEU A 48 1.21 16.10 5.41
N LYS A 49 1.96 17.15 5.69
CA LYS A 49 2.11 17.64 7.06
C LYS A 49 0.78 18.22 7.55
N VAL A 50 0.20 17.62 8.58
CA VAL A 50 -1.06 18.08 9.18
C VAL A 50 -0.84 18.78 10.52
N ASP A 51 0.28 18.47 11.20
CA ASP A 51 0.69 19.12 12.43
C ASP A 51 2.24 19.07 12.55
N SER A 52 2.79 19.67 13.60
CA SER A 52 4.21 19.72 13.88
C SER A 52 4.89 18.35 13.91
N LEU A 53 4.18 17.31 14.38
CA LEU A 53 4.66 15.95 14.55
C LEU A 53 3.83 14.91 13.80
N TRP A 54 2.85 15.33 12.99
CA TRP A 54 1.95 14.40 12.32
C TRP A 54 1.91 14.63 10.81
N THR A 55 1.92 13.52 10.09
CA THR A 55 1.65 13.50 8.64
C THR A 55 0.53 12.50 8.35
N LEU A 56 -0.30 12.84 7.39
CA LEU A 56 -1.32 11.97 6.82
C LEU A 56 -0.94 11.68 5.38
N GLY A 57 -1.00 10.43 4.97
CA GLY A 57 -0.58 10.03 3.64
C GLY A 57 -1.38 8.88 3.05
N ALA A 58 -1.06 8.58 1.80
CA ALA A 58 -1.54 7.38 1.12
C ALA A 58 -0.51 6.90 0.12
N VAL A 59 -0.40 5.60 -0.03
CA VAL A 59 0.39 4.94 -1.09
C VAL A 59 -0.56 4.21 -2.02
N VAL A 60 -0.30 4.31 -3.31
CA VAL A 60 -0.96 3.51 -4.35
C VAL A 60 0.11 2.74 -5.10
N GLY A 61 -0.09 1.45 -5.24
CA GLY A 61 0.78 0.57 -6.04
C GLY A 61 -0.06 -0.31 -6.94
N PHE A 62 0.47 -0.70 -8.07
CA PHE A 62 -0.22 -1.62 -8.96
C PHE A 62 0.75 -2.52 -9.71
N ASN A 63 0.31 -3.74 -9.95
CA ASN A 63 0.95 -4.65 -10.87
C ASN A 63 -0.13 -5.20 -11.81
N ALA A 64 -0.03 -4.85 -13.08
CA ALA A 64 -1.02 -5.21 -14.10
C ALA A 64 -0.53 -6.29 -15.08
N TRP A 65 0.72 -6.72 -14.97
CA TRP A 65 1.37 -7.63 -15.92
C TRP A 65 1.58 -9.04 -15.35
N ASP A 66 1.88 -9.97 -16.23
CA ASP A 66 2.26 -11.33 -15.87
C ASP A 66 3.79 -11.38 -15.67
N VAL A 67 4.25 -12.05 -14.62
CA VAL A 67 5.68 -12.21 -14.32
C VAL A 67 6.34 -13.12 -15.37
N ASP A 68 5.70 -14.22 -15.71
CA ASP A 68 6.12 -15.13 -16.78
C ASP A 68 4.89 -15.57 -17.60
N LYS A 69 4.86 -15.14 -18.86
CA LYS A 69 3.76 -15.51 -19.79
C LYS A 69 3.75 -16.98 -20.17
N GLN A 70 4.92 -17.64 -20.24
CA GLN A 70 5.04 -19.04 -20.62
C GLN A 70 4.57 -19.96 -19.51
N LYS A 71 4.89 -19.62 -18.26
CA LYS A 71 4.45 -20.31 -17.05
C LYS A 71 3.10 -19.83 -16.54
N ASN A 72 2.54 -18.78 -17.16
CA ASN A 72 1.31 -18.10 -16.71
C ASN A 72 1.38 -17.67 -15.23
N GLU A 73 2.56 -17.21 -14.82
CA GLU A 73 2.81 -16.71 -13.48
C GLU A 73 2.21 -15.32 -13.35
N LYS A 74 1.23 -15.17 -12.44
CA LYS A 74 0.47 -13.94 -12.24
C LYS A 74 0.71 -13.38 -10.85
N TRP A 75 1.11 -12.11 -10.82
CA TRP A 75 1.26 -11.32 -9.60
C TRP A 75 0.54 -9.99 -9.73
N ARG A 76 -0.72 -10.04 -10.20
CA ARG A 76 -1.49 -8.82 -10.47
C ARG A 76 -2.20 -8.35 -9.22
N HIS A 77 -2.03 -7.09 -8.89
CA HIS A 77 -2.75 -6.47 -7.78
C HIS A 77 -2.83 -4.95 -7.91
N LEU A 78 -3.84 -4.38 -7.30
CA LEU A 78 -3.95 -2.97 -6.97
C LEU A 78 -3.81 -2.87 -5.45
N LEU A 79 -2.98 -1.96 -4.97
CA LEU A 79 -2.74 -1.67 -3.57
C LEU A 79 -3.10 -0.22 -3.28
N VAL A 80 -3.86 0.01 -2.21
CA VAL A 80 -4.12 1.35 -1.67
C VAL A 80 -3.88 1.29 -0.16
N GLU A 81 -3.02 2.18 0.33
CA GLU A 81 -2.56 2.18 1.72
C GLU A 81 -2.62 3.60 2.29
N PRO A 82 -3.79 4.07 2.78
CA PRO A 82 -3.87 5.26 3.60
C PRO A 82 -3.14 5.03 4.93
N ASN A 83 -2.42 6.05 5.38
CA ASN A 83 -1.59 5.96 6.57
C ASN A 83 -1.55 7.27 7.35
N VAL A 84 -1.19 7.15 8.61
CA VAL A 84 -0.90 8.26 9.50
C VAL A 84 0.44 8.00 10.18
N ARG A 85 1.31 9.02 10.20
CA ARG A 85 2.63 8.94 10.85
C ARG A 85 2.73 9.92 11.98
N ARG A 86 3.23 9.42 13.10
CA ARG A 86 3.68 10.25 14.22
C ARG A 86 5.20 10.28 14.26
N TRP A 87 5.76 11.44 14.08
CA TRP A 87 7.20 11.68 14.18
C TRP A 87 7.61 11.84 15.66
N LEU A 88 8.66 11.13 16.07
CA LEU A 88 9.07 11.03 17.47
C LEU A 88 10.09 12.08 17.89
N ASN A 89 10.47 12.94 16.96
CA ASN A 89 11.48 13.97 17.15
C ASN A 89 10.92 15.35 16.77
N ASP A 90 11.76 16.38 16.83
CA ASP A 90 11.36 17.78 16.61
C ASP A 90 11.00 18.10 15.14
N GLY A 91 9.88 17.62 14.69
CA GLY A 91 9.30 17.88 13.37
C GLY A 91 9.21 16.69 12.43
N VAL A 92 8.48 16.89 11.35
CA VAL A 92 8.19 15.85 10.34
C VAL A 92 9.34 15.63 9.36
N PHE A 93 9.31 14.49 8.67
CA PHE A 93 10.24 14.06 7.62
C PHE A 93 11.71 13.96 8.07
N LYS A 94 11.95 13.64 9.33
CA LYS A 94 13.31 13.43 9.87
C LYS A 94 13.30 12.46 11.04
N LYS A 95 14.34 11.62 11.10
CA LYS A 95 14.57 10.65 12.18
C LYS A 95 13.41 9.63 12.31
N SER A 96 13.11 9.22 13.54
CA SER A 96 12.19 8.12 13.84
C SER A 96 10.72 8.53 13.73
N TYR A 97 9.89 7.60 13.27
CA TYR A 97 8.43 7.73 13.27
C TYR A 97 7.74 6.38 13.54
N LEU A 98 6.50 6.47 13.99
CA LEU A 98 5.55 5.39 14.03
C LEU A 98 4.49 5.64 12.95
N GLU A 99 4.12 4.63 12.21
CA GLU A 99 3.07 4.67 11.19
C GLU A 99 1.97 3.68 11.55
N GLY A 100 0.72 4.12 11.42
CA GLY A 100 -0.44 3.26 11.39
C GLY A 100 -1.02 3.30 9.99
N ASP A 101 -1.37 2.14 9.42
CA ASP A 101 -1.86 2.03 8.06
C ASP A 101 -3.06 1.11 7.93
N LEU A 102 -3.88 1.38 6.91
CA LEU A 102 -4.92 0.50 6.40
C LEU A 102 -4.50 0.06 5.01
N ILE A 103 -4.56 -1.23 4.73
CA ILE A 103 -4.23 -1.78 3.42
C ILE A 103 -5.49 -2.33 2.78
N TYR A 104 -5.79 -1.88 1.58
CA TYR A 104 -6.71 -2.54 0.67
C TYR A 104 -5.97 -3.04 -0.54
N SER A 105 -6.18 -4.28 -0.93
CA SER A 105 -5.64 -4.83 -2.17
C SER A 105 -6.66 -5.70 -2.88
N HIS A 106 -6.85 -5.42 -4.17
CA HIS A 106 -7.50 -6.35 -5.09
C HIS A 106 -6.42 -7.15 -5.80
N PHE A 107 -6.45 -8.47 -5.68
CA PHE A 107 -5.38 -9.32 -6.19
C PHE A 107 -5.88 -10.44 -7.10
N ASN A 108 -4.99 -10.85 -8.01
CA ASN A 108 -5.14 -12.00 -8.88
C ASN A 108 -3.76 -12.64 -9.04
N VAL A 109 -3.50 -13.63 -8.21
CA VAL A 109 -2.20 -14.30 -8.10
C VAL A 109 -2.32 -15.77 -8.39
N GLY A 110 -1.35 -16.32 -9.08
CA GLY A 110 -1.33 -17.74 -9.42
C GLY A 110 0.00 -18.20 -9.98
N ASN A 111 0.31 -19.46 -9.75
CA ASN A 111 1.53 -20.13 -10.20
C ASN A 111 2.83 -19.40 -9.79
N THR A 112 2.79 -18.73 -8.65
CA THR A 112 3.94 -17.98 -8.14
C THR A 112 4.35 -18.46 -6.77
N THR A 113 5.63 -18.29 -6.44
CA THR A 113 6.17 -18.62 -5.12
C THR A 113 6.26 -17.32 -4.33
N ILE A 114 5.41 -17.19 -3.31
CA ILE A 114 5.49 -16.04 -2.40
C ILE A 114 6.70 -16.25 -1.49
N PRO A 115 7.63 -15.27 -1.40
CA PRO A 115 8.73 -15.33 -0.44
C PRO A 115 8.20 -15.55 0.98
N PHE A 116 8.98 -16.30 1.79
CA PHE A 116 8.66 -16.64 3.19
C PHE A 116 7.60 -17.71 3.40
N SER A 117 7.31 -18.58 2.42
CA SER A 117 6.42 -19.77 2.52
C SER A 117 5.04 -19.52 3.11
N LEU A 118 4.57 -18.29 3.13
CA LEU A 118 3.31 -17.94 3.79
C LEU A 118 2.09 -18.62 3.13
N TYR A 119 2.22 -19.06 1.86
CA TYR A 119 1.11 -19.68 1.11
C TYR A 119 1.59 -20.66 0.03
N ASP A 120 1.77 -21.92 0.37
CA ASP A 120 2.03 -22.99 -0.63
C ASP A 120 0.87 -23.19 -1.62
N ALA A 121 -0.34 -22.80 -1.22
CA ALA A 121 -1.55 -22.95 -2.05
C ALA A 121 -1.54 -22.16 -3.36
N VAL A 122 -0.66 -21.20 -3.54
CA VAL A 122 -0.58 -20.38 -4.76
C VAL A 122 0.28 -21.02 -5.86
N LYS A 123 1.02 -22.08 -5.54
CA LYS A 123 1.91 -22.77 -6.50
C LYS A 123 1.14 -23.51 -7.61
N GLU A 124 -0.05 -24.01 -7.32
CA GLU A 124 -0.82 -24.86 -8.25
C GLU A 124 -2.21 -24.31 -8.56
N LYS A 125 -2.63 -23.25 -7.84
CA LYS A 125 -3.95 -22.66 -7.94
C LYS A 125 -3.85 -21.17 -8.25
N ARG A 126 -4.91 -20.61 -8.79
CA ARG A 126 -5.07 -19.17 -8.96
C ARG A 126 -6.05 -18.65 -7.93
N LEU A 127 -5.64 -17.64 -7.20
CA LEU A 127 -6.46 -16.93 -6.22
C LEU A 127 -6.79 -15.54 -6.74
N GLN A 128 -8.07 -15.19 -6.73
CA GLN A 128 -8.54 -13.86 -7.07
C GLN A 128 -9.49 -13.36 -6.00
N GLY A 129 -9.22 -12.20 -5.45
CA GLY A 129 -10.02 -11.67 -4.34
C GLY A 129 -9.60 -10.30 -3.88
N ASP A 130 -10.06 -9.99 -2.69
CA ASP A 130 -9.80 -8.74 -2.01
C ASP A 130 -9.21 -8.99 -0.64
N LEU A 131 -8.42 -8.06 -0.18
CA LEU A 131 -7.71 -8.07 1.07
C LEU A 131 -7.89 -6.74 1.78
N PHE A 132 -8.20 -6.80 3.08
CA PHE A 132 -8.07 -5.67 3.99
C PHE A 132 -7.11 -6.02 5.12
N ALA A 133 -6.25 -5.09 5.50
CA ALA A 133 -5.37 -5.25 6.66
C ALA A 133 -5.24 -3.94 7.43
N LEU A 134 -4.99 -4.08 8.73
CA LEU A 134 -4.63 -3.00 9.63
C LEU A 134 -3.21 -3.26 10.11
N GLY A 135 -2.33 -2.28 9.95
CA GLY A 135 -0.92 -2.40 10.23
C GLY A 135 -0.34 -1.30 11.09
N GLY A 136 0.89 -1.57 11.51
CA GLY A 136 1.73 -0.60 12.17
C GLY A 136 3.19 -0.82 11.84
N LYS A 137 3.91 0.27 11.58
CA LYS A 137 5.32 0.27 11.21
C LYS A 137 6.12 1.23 12.10
N TYR A 138 7.37 0.90 12.33
CA TYR A 138 8.38 1.81 12.82
C TYR A 138 9.35 2.12 11.68
N GLY A 139 9.67 3.38 11.50
CA GLY A 139 10.58 3.82 10.47
C GLY A 139 11.59 4.86 10.94
N TYR A 140 12.63 5.01 10.13
CA TYR A 140 13.65 6.03 10.31
C TYR A 140 13.96 6.71 8.98
N SER A 141 14.02 8.05 9.01
CA SER A 141 14.25 8.95 7.88
C SER A 141 15.60 9.65 7.99
N TRP A 142 16.49 9.41 7.03
CA TRP A 142 17.79 10.08 6.90
C TRP A 142 17.69 11.23 5.91
N ILE A 143 18.24 12.37 6.31
CA ILE A 143 18.35 13.55 5.44
C ILE A 143 19.54 13.36 4.52
N LEU A 144 19.31 13.22 3.22
CA LEU A 144 20.37 13.15 2.21
C LEU A 144 20.71 14.53 1.64
N ALA A 145 19.70 15.35 1.39
CA ALA A 145 19.83 16.69 0.84
C ALA A 145 18.66 17.57 1.29
N ARG A 146 18.61 18.82 0.84
CA ARG A 146 17.56 19.78 1.21
C ARG A 146 16.15 19.21 1.02
N HIS A 147 15.88 18.55 -0.11
CA HIS A 147 14.57 17.99 -0.45
C HIS A 147 14.52 16.46 -0.41
N TRP A 148 15.66 15.76 -0.32
CA TRP A 148 15.74 14.31 -0.44
C TRP A 148 15.92 13.63 0.91
N ARG A 149 15.17 12.55 1.11
CA ARG A 149 15.27 11.63 2.24
C ARG A 149 15.35 10.20 1.75
N VAL A 150 15.97 9.36 2.56
CA VAL A 150 15.81 7.90 2.46
C VAL A 150 15.21 7.44 3.78
N GLU A 151 14.23 6.57 3.68
CA GLU A 151 13.55 6.00 4.83
C GLU A 151 13.61 4.48 4.77
N VAL A 152 13.79 3.87 5.94
CA VAL A 152 13.65 2.43 6.12
C VAL A 152 12.56 2.21 7.15
N GLU A 153 11.65 1.30 6.86
CA GLU A 153 10.54 0.98 7.74
C GLU A 153 10.32 -0.53 7.84
N ALA A 154 9.88 -0.97 9.01
CA ALA A 154 9.51 -2.34 9.27
C ALA A 154 8.30 -2.39 10.18
N GLY A 155 7.42 -3.36 9.96
CA GLY A 155 6.21 -3.51 10.73
C GLY A 155 5.46 -4.80 10.44
N ILE A 156 4.24 -4.84 10.92
CA ILE A 156 3.34 -5.98 10.77
C ILE A 156 1.90 -5.49 10.61
N ALA A 157 1.14 -6.17 9.78
CA ALA A 157 -0.31 -5.97 9.67
C ALA A 157 -1.06 -7.28 9.90
N VAL A 158 -2.27 -7.16 10.43
CA VAL A 158 -3.25 -8.24 10.50
C VAL A 158 -4.27 -8.01 9.40
N GLY A 159 -4.43 -8.99 8.53
CA GLY A 159 -5.30 -8.91 7.38
C GLY A 159 -6.34 -10.00 7.31
N TYR A 160 -7.42 -9.68 6.60
CA TYR A 160 -8.46 -10.60 6.21
C TYR A 160 -8.61 -10.55 4.70
N ALA A 161 -8.52 -11.71 4.05
CA ALA A 161 -8.71 -11.86 2.62
C ALA A 161 -9.88 -12.79 2.35
N TRP A 162 -10.70 -12.45 1.35
CA TRP A 162 -11.68 -13.34 0.76
C TRP A 162 -11.37 -13.50 -0.72
N PHE A 163 -11.42 -14.73 -1.18
CA PHE A 163 -10.96 -15.06 -2.52
C PHE A 163 -11.73 -16.22 -3.15
N LYS A 164 -11.66 -16.27 -4.47
CA LYS A 164 -12.11 -17.37 -5.31
C LYS A 164 -10.89 -18.17 -5.74
N GLU A 165 -11.01 -19.51 -5.65
CA GLU A 165 -9.98 -20.44 -6.09
C GLU A 165 -10.34 -20.98 -7.47
N TYR A 166 -9.33 -21.07 -8.35
CA TYR A 166 -9.43 -21.66 -9.68
C TYR A 166 -8.36 -22.73 -9.84
N GLU A 167 -8.72 -23.83 -10.52
CA GLU A 167 -7.91 -25.05 -10.64
C GLU A 167 -6.59 -24.83 -11.37
N CYS A 168 -6.55 -23.91 -12.30
CA CYS A 168 -5.41 -23.73 -13.17
C CYS A 168 -5.16 -22.24 -13.42
N PRO A 169 -3.89 -21.83 -13.57
CA PRO A 169 -3.58 -20.46 -13.96
C PRO A 169 -4.25 -20.03 -15.29
N THR A 170 -4.52 -20.97 -16.19
CA THR A 170 -5.05 -20.73 -17.55
C THR A 170 -6.50 -21.08 -17.73
N CYS A 171 -7.02 -22.11 -17.05
CA CYS A 171 -8.34 -22.68 -17.33
C CYS A 171 -9.31 -22.39 -16.20
N GLY A 172 -10.38 -21.71 -16.50
CA GLY A 172 -11.22 -21.02 -15.55
C GLY A 172 -12.25 -21.83 -14.78
N MET A 173 -12.09 -23.12 -14.44
CA MET A 173 -13.04 -23.76 -13.55
C MET A 173 -12.86 -23.26 -12.12
N LYS A 174 -13.89 -22.62 -11.57
CA LYS A 174 -13.94 -22.21 -10.18
C LYS A 174 -14.06 -23.44 -9.29
N LEU A 175 -13.08 -23.64 -8.41
CA LEU A 175 -13.07 -24.73 -7.45
C LEU A 175 -13.88 -24.41 -6.20
N GLY A 176 -13.84 -23.16 -5.73
CA GLY A 176 -14.48 -22.75 -4.49
C GLY A 176 -14.28 -21.28 -4.17
N GLU A 177 -14.74 -20.92 -2.98
CA GLU A 177 -14.50 -19.64 -2.33
C GLU A 177 -13.92 -19.91 -0.95
N GLY A 178 -13.03 -19.04 -0.50
CA GLY A 178 -12.40 -19.12 0.80
C GLY A 178 -12.12 -17.75 1.37
N ASP A 179 -11.89 -17.74 2.66
CA ASP A 179 -11.43 -16.58 3.40
C ASP A 179 -10.36 -16.97 4.40
N ARG A 180 -9.52 -16.01 4.76
CA ARG A 180 -8.43 -16.25 5.70
C ARG A 180 -7.98 -14.99 6.41
N ILE A 181 -7.67 -15.14 7.70
CA ILE A 181 -6.90 -14.16 8.47
C ILE A 181 -5.41 -14.53 8.34
N PHE A 182 -4.56 -13.53 8.21
CA PHE A 182 -3.11 -13.72 8.09
C PHE A 182 -2.34 -12.55 8.70
N LEU A 183 -1.07 -12.80 9.00
CA LEU A 183 -0.12 -11.79 9.38
C LEU A 183 0.70 -11.42 8.15
N LEU A 184 0.82 -10.12 7.89
CA LEU A 184 1.57 -9.56 6.77
C LEU A 184 2.77 -8.80 7.31
N PRO A 185 4.01 -9.29 7.15
CA PRO A 185 5.19 -8.50 7.44
C PRO A 185 5.26 -7.33 6.47
N GLN A 186 5.54 -6.14 6.98
CA GLN A 186 5.69 -4.91 6.21
C GLN A 186 7.14 -4.47 6.25
N LEU A 187 7.73 -4.24 5.08
CA LEU A 187 9.09 -3.74 4.92
C LEU A 187 9.10 -2.65 3.86
N GLY A 188 9.85 -1.58 4.09
CA GLY A 188 9.99 -0.51 3.13
C GLY A 188 11.39 0.09 3.12
N ILE A 189 11.86 0.41 1.91
CA ILE A 189 12.99 1.31 1.66
C ILE A 189 12.44 2.38 0.73
N ASN A 190 12.23 3.57 1.28
CA ASN A 190 11.58 4.65 0.54
C ASN A 190 12.58 5.73 0.13
N VAL A 191 12.46 6.20 -1.09
CA VAL A 191 13.04 7.46 -1.52
C VAL A 191 11.94 8.51 -1.44
N VAL A 192 12.24 9.61 -0.74
CA VAL A 192 11.26 10.64 -0.44
C VAL A 192 11.75 12.00 -0.94
N TYR A 193 10.89 12.72 -1.64
CA TYR A 193 11.12 14.09 -2.09
C TYR A 193 10.14 15.05 -1.42
N ILE A 194 10.65 16.06 -0.73
CA ILE A 194 9.86 17.07 -0.03
C ILE A 194 9.64 18.28 -0.95
N ILE A 195 8.37 18.59 -1.16
CA ILE A 195 7.91 19.77 -1.90
C ILE A 195 7.60 20.85 -0.84
N ASN A 196 8.31 21.97 -0.90
CA ASN A 196 8.11 23.15 -0.04
C ASN A 196 7.51 24.28 -0.85
#